data_1ce9d913e1da01f0957e3a11851b978d
#
_entry.id   1ce9d913e1da01f0957e3a11851b978d
#
_cell.length_a   1.000
_cell.length_b   1.000
_cell.length_c   1.000
_cell.angle_alpha   90.00
_cell.angle_beta   90.00
_cell.angle_gamma   90.00
#
_symmetry.space_group_name_H-M   'P 1'
#
loop_
_entity.id
_entity.type
_entity.pdbx_description
1 polymer ?
#
loop_
_entity_poly.entity_id
_entity_poly.type
_entity_poly.pdbx_seq_one_letter_code
_entity_poly.pdbx_strand_id
1 'polypeptide(L)'
;MTIPFTKMNGAGNDFVIIDNRESIVPDKAKVKFVDKVCNRRFSVGADGVIFIENSDKADFRWDFYNSDGSSAEMCGNGARCAAQYAVDNKIAPLNMSFETIAGIINAEVGDQTIKVKLTQPQDFQ
;
A
#
# COMPACT_ATOMS: atom_id res chain seq x y z
N MET A 1 -12.13 -16.91 9.23
CA MET A 1 -11.22 -15.85 9.61
C MET A 1 -11.59 -14.54 8.93
N THR A 2 -11.58 -13.49 9.69
CA THR A 2 -11.95 -12.17 9.17
C THR A 2 -10.69 -11.34 8.99
N ILE A 3 -10.53 -10.76 7.81
CA ILE A 3 -9.39 -9.90 7.54
C ILE A 3 -9.92 -8.48 7.35
N PRO A 4 -9.58 -7.58 8.28
CA PRO A 4 -10.03 -6.19 8.14
C PRO A 4 -9.26 -5.50 7.03
N PHE A 5 -9.94 -4.66 6.28
CA PHE A 5 -9.32 -3.90 5.21
C PHE A 5 -10.03 -2.56 5.04
N THR A 6 -9.36 -1.65 4.36
CA THR A 6 -9.94 -0.37 3.98
C THR A 6 -9.86 -0.25 2.46
N LYS A 7 -10.96 0.11 1.83
CA LYS A 7 -10.96 0.36 0.39
C LYS A 7 -10.89 1.86 0.18
N MET A 8 -9.91 2.31 -0.58
CA MET A 8 -9.68 3.73 -0.83
C MET A 8 -9.61 4.00 -2.32
N ASN A 9 -10.05 5.16 -2.73
CA ASN A 9 -9.99 5.58 -4.11
C ASN A 9 -9.03 6.75 -4.24
N GLY A 10 -8.07 6.63 -5.15
CA GLY A 10 -7.14 7.70 -5.44
C GLY A 10 -7.18 8.02 -6.91
N ALA A 11 -7.83 9.14 -7.27
CA ALA A 11 -7.86 9.63 -8.64
C ALA A 11 -8.31 8.58 -9.66
N GLY A 12 -9.35 7.85 -9.32
CA GLY A 12 -9.94 6.89 -10.25
C GLY A 12 -9.50 5.44 -10.07
N ASN A 13 -8.53 5.20 -9.18
CA ASN A 13 -8.11 3.82 -8.87
C ASN A 13 -8.61 3.43 -7.51
N ASP A 14 -9.10 2.20 -7.38
CA ASP A 14 -9.53 1.65 -6.10
C ASP A 14 -8.45 0.74 -5.55
N PHE A 15 -8.11 0.93 -4.29
CA PHE A 15 -7.12 0.08 -3.62
C PHE A 15 -7.69 -0.50 -2.33
N VAL A 16 -7.39 -1.75 -2.08
CA VAL A 16 -7.65 -2.37 -0.79
C VAL A 16 -6.35 -2.29 0.00
N ILE A 17 -6.40 -1.73 1.20
CA ILE A 17 -5.22 -1.56 2.05
C ILE A 17 -5.41 -2.38 3.32
N ILE A 18 -4.40 -3.17 3.65
CA ILE A 18 -4.43 -4.08 4.78
C ILE A 18 -3.25 -3.81 5.68
N ASP A 19 -3.52 -3.62 6.97
CA ASP A 19 -2.46 -3.55 7.95
C ASP A 19 -1.98 -4.98 8.22
N ASN A 20 -0.89 -5.33 7.58
CA ASN A 20 -0.35 -6.69 7.63
C ASN A 20 0.90 -6.78 8.49
N ARG A 21 1.08 -5.83 9.42
CA ARG A 21 2.27 -5.82 10.26
C ARG A 21 2.36 -7.04 11.16
N GLU A 22 1.25 -7.74 11.37
CA GLU A 22 1.24 -8.97 12.15
C GLU A 22 1.10 -10.21 11.28
N SER A 23 1.35 -10.06 9.98
CA SER A 23 1.33 -11.15 9.02
C SER A 23 0.01 -11.92 8.98
N ILE A 24 -1.10 -11.18 9.03
CA ILE A 24 -2.43 -11.78 8.92
C ILE A 24 -2.53 -12.53 7.60
N VAL A 25 -1.97 -11.94 6.51
CA VAL A 25 -1.87 -12.62 5.23
C VAL A 25 -0.40 -12.95 5.01
N PRO A 26 0.01 -14.21 5.15
CA PRO A 26 1.41 -14.56 4.95
C PRO A 26 1.82 -14.39 3.50
N ASP A 27 3.11 -14.18 3.28
CA ASP A 27 3.64 -13.88 1.95
C ASP A 27 3.17 -14.88 0.89
N LYS A 28 3.18 -16.16 1.21
CA LYS A 28 2.82 -17.18 0.24
C LYS A 28 1.33 -17.19 -0.12
N ALA A 29 0.50 -16.51 0.66
CA ALA A 29 -0.93 -16.44 0.41
C ALA A 29 -1.36 -15.15 -0.29
N LYS A 30 -0.44 -14.20 -0.45
CA LYS A 30 -0.80 -12.88 -0.95
C LYS A 30 -1.35 -12.88 -2.38
N VAL A 31 -0.72 -13.60 -3.28
CA VAL A 31 -1.16 -13.62 -4.68
C VAL A 31 -2.58 -14.15 -4.80
N LYS A 32 -2.88 -15.25 -4.10
CA LYS A 32 -4.23 -15.81 -4.10
C LYS A 32 -5.23 -14.86 -3.48
N PHE A 33 -4.84 -14.21 -2.40
CA PHE A 33 -5.69 -13.26 -1.72
C PHE A 33 -6.03 -12.09 -2.66
N VAL A 34 -5.02 -11.57 -3.36
CA VAL A 34 -5.19 -10.44 -4.28
C VAL A 34 -6.15 -10.82 -5.41
N ASP A 35 -5.96 -12.00 -5.99
CA ASP A 35 -6.82 -12.47 -7.06
C ASP A 35 -8.28 -12.51 -6.60
N LYS A 36 -8.50 -13.02 -5.40
CA LYS A 36 -9.84 -13.15 -4.88
C LYS A 36 -10.48 -11.82 -4.56
N VAL A 37 -9.73 -10.94 -3.90
CA VAL A 37 -10.24 -9.64 -3.46
C VAL A 37 -10.51 -8.71 -4.63
N CYS A 38 -9.67 -8.74 -5.65
CA CYS A 38 -9.81 -7.83 -6.78
C CYS A 38 -10.87 -8.27 -7.78
N ASN A 39 -11.43 -9.45 -7.61
CA ASN A 39 -12.47 -9.93 -8.49
C ASN A 39 -13.78 -9.20 -8.22
N ARG A 40 -14.14 -8.28 -9.11
CA ARG A 40 -15.32 -7.42 -8.92
C ARG A 40 -16.63 -8.19 -8.94
N ARG A 41 -16.59 -9.42 -9.46
CA ARG A 41 -17.78 -10.22 -9.60
C ARG A 41 -18.15 -10.95 -8.31
N PHE A 42 -17.15 -11.40 -7.56
CA PHE A 42 -17.36 -12.25 -6.41
C PHE A 42 -16.88 -11.66 -5.09
N SER A 43 -16.29 -10.49 -5.11
CA SER A 43 -15.73 -9.93 -3.89
C SER A 43 -15.75 -8.41 -3.96
N VAL A 44 -14.83 -7.77 -3.22
CA VAL A 44 -14.78 -6.33 -3.04
C VAL A 44 -14.54 -5.59 -4.37
N GLY A 45 -13.66 -6.13 -5.18
CA GLY A 45 -13.29 -5.49 -6.44
C GLY A 45 -12.34 -4.32 -6.20
N ALA A 46 -11.16 -4.37 -6.79
CA ALA A 46 -10.18 -3.31 -6.66
C ALA A 46 -9.18 -3.38 -7.79
N ASP A 47 -8.47 -2.29 -8.00
CA ASP A 47 -7.41 -2.24 -9.00
C ASP A 47 -6.09 -2.78 -8.44
N GLY A 48 -5.94 -2.79 -7.14
CA GLY A 48 -4.75 -3.32 -6.50
C GLY A 48 -4.93 -3.48 -5.01
N VAL A 49 -3.98 -4.17 -4.40
CA VAL A 49 -3.96 -4.40 -2.96
C VAL A 49 -2.61 -3.96 -2.40
N ILE A 50 -2.64 -3.21 -1.33
CA ILE A 50 -1.44 -2.74 -0.65
C ILE A 50 -1.42 -3.34 0.75
N PHE A 51 -0.38 -4.13 1.03
CA PHE A 51 -0.18 -4.65 2.37
C PHE A 51 0.81 -3.75 3.09
N ILE A 52 0.43 -3.25 4.25
CA ILE A 52 1.31 -2.43 5.08
C ILE A 52 2.10 -3.37 5.98
N GLU A 53 3.41 -3.35 5.83
CA GLU A 53 4.31 -4.26 6.54
C GLU A 53 5.25 -3.48 7.44
N ASN A 54 5.92 -4.17 8.35
CA ASN A 54 6.94 -3.53 9.17
C ASN A 54 8.19 -3.23 8.35
N SER A 55 8.92 -2.20 8.76
CA SER A 55 10.17 -1.82 8.11
C SER A 55 11.21 -1.44 9.15
N ASP A 56 12.46 -1.79 8.90
CA ASP A 56 13.58 -1.37 9.74
C ASP A 56 14.17 -0.04 9.28
N LYS A 57 13.80 0.41 8.08
CA LYS A 57 14.41 1.58 7.45
C LYS A 57 13.50 2.79 7.39
N ALA A 58 12.22 2.59 7.57
CA ALA A 58 11.23 3.63 7.35
C ALA A 58 10.08 3.42 8.31
N ASP A 59 9.06 4.26 8.24
CA ASP A 59 7.90 4.13 9.13
C ASP A 59 7.13 2.84 8.86
N PHE A 60 7.12 2.39 7.61
CA PHE A 60 6.56 1.10 7.26
C PHE A 60 7.09 0.70 5.89
N ARG A 61 6.72 -0.48 5.44
CA ARG A 61 7.02 -0.95 4.10
C ARG A 61 5.69 -1.31 3.46
N TRP A 62 5.55 -1.09 2.17
CA TRP A 62 4.36 -1.58 1.48
C TRP A 62 4.73 -2.75 0.59
N ASP A 63 3.76 -3.63 0.41
CA ASP A 63 3.89 -4.72 -0.53
C ASP A 63 2.67 -4.57 -1.43
N PHE A 64 2.89 -4.07 -2.65
CA PHE A 64 1.81 -3.62 -3.51
C PHE A 64 1.65 -4.58 -4.69
N TYR A 65 0.44 -5.04 -4.89
CA TYR A 65 0.12 -5.97 -5.97
C TYR A 65 -0.94 -5.37 -6.88
N ASN A 66 -0.74 -5.56 -8.20
CA ASN A 66 -1.79 -5.26 -9.18
C ASN A 66 -2.90 -6.30 -9.05
N SER A 67 -4.05 -6.01 -9.65
CA SER A 67 -5.20 -6.91 -9.54
C SER A 67 -4.96 -8.30 -10.12
N ASP A 68 -3.96 -8.45 -10.98
CA ASP A 68 -3.63 -9.75 -11.57
C ASP A 68 -2.63 -10.54 -10.72
N GLY A 69 -2.25 -10.01 -9.55
CA GLY A 69 -1.33 -10.68 -8.65
C GLY A 69 0.13 -10.36 -8.89
N SER A 70 0.45 -9.58 -9.92
CA SER A 70 1.85 -9.18 -10.15
C SER A 70 2.23 -8.05 -9.20
N SER A 71 3.52 -7.99 -8.86
CA SER A 71 4.01 -6.92 -8.01
C SER A 71 4.00 -5.60 -8.77
N ALA A 72 3.55 -4.55 -8.09
CA ALA A 72 3.55 -3.22 -8.65
C ALA A 72 4.74 -2.45 -8.10
N GLU A 73 5.42 -1.69 -8.94
CA GLU A 73 6.58 -0.93 -8.48
C GLU A 73 6.18 0.33 -7.75
N MET A 74 5.53 1.21 -8.43
CA MET A 74 5.18 2.51 -7.88
C MET A 74 3.92 3.03 -8.56
N CYS A 75 3.07 3.60 -7.77
CA CYS A 75 1.85 4.23 -8.26
C CYS A 75 1.60 5.44 -7.38
N GLY A 76 1.60 6.63 -7.98
CA GLY A 76 1.36 7.86 -7.23
C GLY A 76 0.05 7.84 -6.48
N ASN A 77 -1.00 7.32 -7.11
CA ASN A 77 -2.30 7.22 -6.45
C ASN A 77 -2.27 6.25 -5.27
N GLY A 78 -1.61 5.11 -5.45
CA GLY A 78 -1.44 4.14 -4.37
C GLY A 78 -0.62 4.70 -3.23
N ALA A 79 0.44 5.44 -3.55
CA ALA A 79 1.29 6.04 -2.53
C ALA A 79 0.51 7.05 -1.67
N ARG A 80 -0.32 7.86 -2.32
CA ARG A 80 -1.14 8.81 -1.57
C ARG A 80 -2.16 8.11 -0.69
N CYS A 81 -2.78 7.05 -1.21
CA CYS A 81 -3.73 6.28 -0.40
C CYS A 81 -3.04 5.61 0.78
N ALA A 82 -1.86 5.04 0.57
CA ALA A 82 -1.11 4.38 1.64
C ALA A 82 -0.71 5.39 2.71
N ALA A 83 -0.27 6.58 2.31
CA ALA A 83 0.12 7.61 3.26
C ALA A 83 -1.08 8.05 4.11
N GLN A 84 -2.22 8.29 3.47
CA GLN A 84 -3.43 8.68 4.20
C GLN A 84 -3.87 7.58 5.16
N TYR A 85 -3.84 6.35 4.69
CA TYR A 85 -4.19 5.20 5.53
C TYR A 85 -3.30 5.12 6.76
N ALA A 86 -2.00 5.33 6.56
CA ALA A 86 -1.03 5.23 7.66
C ALA A 86 -1.27 6.30 8.71
N VAL A 87 -1.62 7.51 8.29
CA VAL A 87 -1.94 8.58 9.23
C VAL A 87 -3.24 8.27 9.96
N ASP A 88 -4.27 7.87 9.22
CA ASP A 88 -5.58 7.58 9.80
C ASP A 88 -5.53 6.46 10.83
N ASN A 89 -4.64 5.50 10.64
CA ASN A 89 -4.52 4.36 11.53
C ASN A 89 -3.33 4.46 12.48
N LYS A 90 -2.74 5.64 12.56
CA LYS A 90 -1.65 5.94 13.50
C LYS A 90 -0.43 5.04 13.31
N ILE A 91 -0.19 4.65 12.07
CA ILE A 91 0.98 3.85 11.73
C ILE A 91 2.17 4.76 11.48
N ALA A 92 1.92 5.97 10.98
CA ALA A 92 2.99 6.91 10.65
C ALA A 92 2.53 8.35 10.91
N PRO A 93 3.50 9.27 11.11
CA PRO A 93 3.16 10.69 11.30
C PRO A 93 2.83 11.36 9.97
N LEU A 94 2.46 12.64 10.03
CA LEU A 94 2.11 13.40 8.83
C LEU A 94 3.26 13.50 7.83
N ASN A 95 4.49 13.58 8.33
CA ASN A 95 5.68 13.52 7.49
C ASN A 95 6.27 12.14 7.70
N MET A 96 6.25 11.32 6.68
CA MET A 96 6.62 9.92 6.81
C MET A 96 7.52 9.45 5.69
N SER A 97 8.11 8.29 5.88
CA SER A 97 8.75 7.58 4.79
C SER A 97 8.26 6.14 4.79
N PHE A 98 8.25 5.53 3.62
CA PHE A 98 7.96 4.10 3.56
C PHE A 98 8.75 3.45 2.43
N GLU A 99 9.01 2.18 2.65
CA GLU A 99 9.87 1.40 1.79
C GLU A 99 9.06 0.70 0.72
N THR A 100 9.56 0.72 -0.52
CA THR A 100 8.92 0.01 -1.63
C THR A 100 10.00 -0.71 -2.43
N ILE A 101 9.60 -1.50 -3.41
CA ILE A 101 10.59 -2.15 -4.27
C ILE A 101 11.31 -1.14 -5.17
N ALA A 102 10.74 0.03 -5.36
CA ALA A 102 11.38 1.09 -6.15
C ALA A 102 12.30 1.98 -5.31
N GLY A 103 12.24 1.86 -3.98
CA GLY A 103 13.05 2.66 -3.09
C GLY A 103 12.24 3.24 -1.96
N ILE A 104 12.80 4.25 -1.29
CA ILE A 104 12.14 4.90 -0.16
C ILE A 104 11.32 6.08 -0.68
N ILE A 105 10.08 6.14 -0.28
CA ILE A 105 9.18 7.23 -0.62
C ILE A 105 8.99 8.08 0.62
N ASN A 106 9.09 9.39 0.44
CA ASN A 106 8.72 10.33 1.49
C ASN A 106 7.34 10.89 1.16
N ALA A 107 6.49 10.97 2.14
CA ALA A 107 5.14 11.49 1.96
C ALA A 107 4.85 12.52 3.03
N GLU A 108 4.07 13.53 2.63
CA GLU A 108 3.68 14.58 3.53
C GLU A 108 2.17 14.73 3.38
N VAL A 109 1.44 14.44 4.43
CA VAL A 109 -0.02 14.49 4.42
C VAL A 109 -0.47 15.83 4.99
N GLY A 110 -1.10 16.64 4.16
CA GLY A 110 -1.65 17.93 4.59
C GLY A 110 -3.16 17.86 4.66
N ASP A 111 -3.78 19.02 4.88
CA ASP A 111 -5.23 19.08 5.02
C ASP A 111 -5.97 18.69 3.76
N GLN A 112 -5.49 19.12 2.63
CA GLN A 112 -6.16 18.87 1.36
C GLN A 112 -5.25 18.32 0.29
N THR A 113 -3.98 18.12 0.60
CA THR A 113 -3.02 17.62 -0.38
C THR A 113 -2.11 16.60 0.26
N ILE A 114 -1.64 15.67 -0.55
CA ILE A 114 -0.66 14.69 -0.13
C ILE A 114 0.46 14.71 -1.14
N LYS A 115 1.66 15.02 -0.67
CA LYS A 115 2.84 15.08 -1.53
C LYS A 115 3.65 13.82 -1.34
N VAL A 116 4.07 13.19 -2.43
CA VAL A 116 4.90 12.00 -2.37
C VAL A 116 6.13 12.22 -3.22
N LYS A 117 7.26 11.69 -2.78
CA LYS A 117 8.53 11.85 -3.48
C LYS A 117 9.39 10.62 -3.25
N LEU A 118 9.91 10.07 -4.32
CA LEU A 118 10.86 8.97 -4.24
C LEU A 118 12.24 9.58 -3.97
N THR A 119 12.75 9.40 -2.78
CA THR A 119 13.99 10.04 -2.37
C THR A 119 15.22 9.16 -2.52
N GLN A 120 15.03 7.85 -2.62
CA GLN A 120 16.15 6.95 -2.64
C GLN A 120 15.83 5.76 -3.50
N PRO A 121 16.06 5.87 -4.82
CA PRO A 121 15.80 4.73 -5.68
C PRO A 121 16.68 3.56 -5.30
N GLN A 122 16.12 2.33 -5.36
CA GLN A 122 16.94 1.20 -5.12
C GLN A 122 17.71 0.93 -6.30
N ASP A 123 18.79 0.45 -6.19
CA ASP A 123 19.39 -0.01 -7.26
C ASP A 123 19.66 0.72 -8.35
N PHE A 124 20.44 1.37 -8.42
CA PHE A 124 20.77 2.08 -9.24
C PHE A 124 22.00 2.16 -9.60
N GLN A 125 22.34 1.76 -10.10
CA GLN A 125 23.49 1.81 -10.60
C GLN A 125 23.60 1.45 -11.69
#